data_e2273a1ee5369b9786c10a23d7a52f9f
#
_entry.id   e2273a1ee5369b9786c10a23d7a52f9f
#
_cell.length_a   1.000
_cell.length_b   1.000
_cell.length_c   1.000
_cell.angle_alpha   90.00
_cell.angle_beta   90.00
_cell.angle_gamma   90.00
#
_symmetry.space_group_name_H-M   'P 1'
#
loop_
_entity.id
_entity.type
_entity.pdbx_description
1 polymer ?
#
loop_
_entity_poly.entity_id
_entity_poly.type
_entity_poly.pdbx_seq_one_letter_code
_entity_poly.pdbx_strand_id
1 'polypeptide(L)'
;MNRFRPLSLAALILTLAAALPLAARPAAATRERGFGLELLVDGTPRPELHGRGSIYVEALPGREYVLRLTNPLPRRVAVALAVDGLNTLDARHGDARSARKWVLPPYGTVEIAGWQVSGAAARRFYFTSEPDSYGARLGETANLGVIEAVFFAEREPEPPVAVLDGAPARRQSARAPAA
;
A
#
# COMPACT_ATOMS: atom_id res chain seq x y z
N MET A 1 -43.23 -30.71 72.10
CA MET A 1 -42.34 -29.49 71.94
C MET A 1 -41.59 -29.58 70.64
N ASN A 2 -42.15 -29.05 69.56
CA ASN A 2 -41.63 -29.07 68.23
C ASN A 2 -40.78 -27.82 68.00
N ARG A 3 -39.49 -28.00 67.71
CA ARG A 3 -38.57 -26.90 67.24
C ARG A 3 -38.28 -27.10 65.79
N PHE A 4 -39.00 -26.40 64.91
CA PHE A 4 -38.67 -26.28 63.51
C PHE A 4 -37.55 -25.26 63.32
N ARG A 5 -36.46 -25.70 62.71
CA ARG A 5 -35.36 -24.83 62.26
C ARG A 5 -35.68 -24.38 60.85
N PRO A 6 -35.56 -23.07 60.47
CA PRO A 6 -35.71 -22.65 59.12
C PRO A 6 -34.46 -23.01 58.26
N LEU A 7 -34.69 -23.64 57.12
CA LEU A 7 -33.71 -23.84 56.06
C LEU A 7 -33.50 -22.51 55.34
N SER A 8 -32.25 -21.98 55.46
CA SER A 8 -31.82 -20.83 54.64
C SER A 8 -31.62 -21.27 53.18
N LEU A 9 -32.45 -20.73 52.31
CA LEU A 9 -32.30 -20.90 50.85
C LEU A 9 -31.19 -19.94 50.37
N ALA A 10 -30.00 -20.48 50.12
CA ALA A 10 -28.93 -19.71 49.46
C ALA A 10 -29.26 -19.57 47.99
N ALA A 11 -29.64 -18.35 47.56
CA ALA A 11 -29.81 -18.01 46.12
C ALA A 11 -28.43 -17.92 45.45
N LEU A 12 -28.16 -18.90 44.58
CA LEU A 12 -26.95 -18.88 43.70
C LEU A 12 -27.22 -17.88 42.56
N ILE A 13 -26.67 -16.68 42.63
CA ILE A 13 -26.70 -15.71 41.54
C ILE A 13 -25.62 -16.11 40.54
N LEU A 14 -26.04 -16.75 39.42
CA LEU A 14 -25.20 -17.07 38.30
C LEU A 14 -25.04 -15.79 37.45
N THR A 15 -23.94 -15.05 37.63
CA THR A 15 -23.59 -13.92 36.77
C THR A 15 -23.08 -14.45 35.43
N LEU A 16 -23.96 -14.40 34.41
CA LEU A 16 -23.58 -14.66 33.02
C LEU A 16 -22.73 -13.49 32.53
N ALA A 17 -21.41 -13.64 32.57
CA ALA A 17 -20.47 -12.70 31.93
C ALA A 17 -20.68 -12.82 30.41
N ALA A 18 -21.41 -11.90 29.81
CA ALA A 18 -21.49 -11.75 28.37
C ALA A 18 -20.08 -11.35 27.88
N ALA A 19 -19.32 -12.31 27.31
CA ALA A 19 -18.13 -12.03 26.57
C ALA A 19 -18.53 -11.25 25.31
N LEU A 20 -18.38 -9.92 25.35
CA LEU A 20 -18.47 -9.09 24.17
C LEU A 20 -17.40 -9.59 23.18
N PRO A 21 -17.74 -9.91 21.92
CA PRO A 21 -16.74 -10.22 20.93
C PRO A 21 -15.85 -9.00 20.79
N LEU A 22 -14.56 -9.18 21.06
CA LEU A 22 -13.53 -8.18 20.77
C LEU A 22 -13.54 -8.04 19.25
N ALA A 23 -14.24 -7.02 18.75
CA ALA A 23 -14.27 -6.73 17.33
C ALA A 23 -12.81 -6.53 16.89
N ALA A 24 -12.30 -7.47 16.09
CA ALA A 24 -10.99 -7.36 15.48
C ALA A 24 -10.98 -6.03 14.71
N ARG A 25 -10.15 -5.09 15.15
CA ARG A 25 -9.95 -3.86 14.42
C ARG A 25 -9.43 -4.25 13.05
N PRO A 26 -9.99 -3.69 11.96
CA PRO A 26 -9.43 -3.94 10.64
C PRO A 26 -7.95 -3.60 10.68
N ALA A 27 -7.11 -4.49 10.13
CA ALA A 27 -5.70 -4.23 9.99
C ALA A 27 -5.54 -2.87 9.28
N ALA A 28 -4.82 -1.96 9.92
CA ALA A 28 -4.62 -0.64 9.33
C ALA A 28 -3.66 -0.81 8.15
N ALA A 29 -4.11 -0.43 6.96
CA ALA A 29 -3.21 -0.30 5.82
C ALA A 29 -2.27 0.88 6.06
N THR A 30 -0.98 0.72 5.76
CA THR A 30 -0.08 1.86 5.67
C THR A 30 -0.59 2.81 4.62
N ARG A 31 -1.02 4.00 5.02
CA ARG A 31 -1.56 5.02 4.12
C ARG A 31 -0.77 6.31 4.24
N GLU A 32 -0.04 6.63 3.20
CA GLU A 32 0.55 7.95 3.05
C GLU A 32 -0.19 8.71 1.95
N ARG A 33 -0.76 9.87 2.29
CA ARG A 33 -1.57 10.70 1.36
C ARG A 33 -2.70 9.92 0.68
N GLY A 34 -3.23 8.88 1.35
CA GLY A 34 -4.29 8.02 0.83
C GLY A 34 -3.83 6.82 -0.02
N PHE A 35 -2.56 6.77 -0.46
CA PHE A 35 -1.99 5.57 -1.09
C PHE A 35 -1.90 4.44 -0.08
N GLY A 36 -2.23 3.22 -0.48
CA GLY A 36 -2.21 2.06 0.40
C GLY A 36 -1.17 1.02 0.00
N LEU A 37 -0.49 0.49 1.02
CA LEU A 37 0.30 -0.74 0.94
C LEU A 37 -0.17 -1.64 2.08
N GLU A 38 -0.61 -2.85 1.76
CA GLU A 38 -1.03 -3.86 2.73
C GLU A 38 -0.32 -5.18 2.42
N LEU A 39 0.07 -5.89 3.47
CA LEU A 39 0.56 -7.26 3.38
C LEU A 39 -0.56 -8.23 3.78
N LEU A 40 -0.87 -9.18 2.90
CA LEU A 40 -1.93 -10.16 3.10
C LEU A 40 -1.33 -11.57 3.21
N VAL A 41 -1.85 -12.35 4.15
CA VAL A 41 -1.63 -13.80 4.24
C VAL A 41 -2.99 -14.48 4.13
N ASP A 42 -3.12 -15.45 3.23
CA ASP A 42 -4.39 -16.12 2.92
C ASP A 42 -5.54 -15.14 2.64
N GLY A 43 -5.26 -14.05 1.92
CA GLY A 43 -6.22 -13.01 1.58
C GLY A 43 -6.59 -12.07 2.73
N THR A 44 -6.03 -12.26 3.92
CA THR A 44 -6.33 -11.45 5.10
C THR A 44 -5.19 -10.47 5.37
N PRO A 45 -5.47 -9.14 5.46
CA PRO A 45 -4.46 -8.16 5.82
C PRO A 45 -3.86 -8.43 7.20
N ARG A 46 -2.54 -8.33 7.30
CA ARG A 46 -1.83 -8.50 8.56
C ARG A 46 -1.85 -7.20 9.37
N PRO A 47 -1.94 -7.30 10.71
CA PRO A 47 -1.83 -6.15 11.58
C PRO A 47 -0.48 -5.44 11.44
N GLU A 48 -0.52 -4.12 11.42
CA GLU A 48 0.66 -3.27 11.43
C GLU A 48 1.03 -2.88 12.86
N LEU A 49 2.31 -2.98 13.17
CA LEU A 49 2.90 -2.60 14.43
C LEU A 49 3.77 -1.36 14.21
N HIS A 50 3.45 -0.27 14.88
CA HIS A 50 4.17 0.98 14.76
C HIS A 50 5.23 1.12 15.85
N GLY A 51 6.47 1.37 15.48
CA GLY A 51 7.55 1.51 16.43
C GLY A 51 8.77 2.22 15.83
N ARG A 52 9.42 3.08 16.60
CA ARG A 52 10.67 3.78 16.22
C ARG A 52 10.63 4.49 14.87
N GLY A 53 9.46 5.03 14.48
CA GLY A 53 9.27 5.71 13.20
C GLY A 53 9.13 4.78 11.99
N SER A 54 9.04 3.48 12.20
CA SER A 54 8.84 2.46 11.17
C SER A 54 7.56 1.66 11.41
N ILE A 55 7.10 1.01 10.37
CA ILE A 55 5.95 0.11 10.39
C ILE A 55 6.46 -1.31 10.21
N TYR A 56 6.00 -2.20 11.05
CA TYR A 56 6.38 -3.60 11.06
C TYR A 56 5.16 -4.49 10.87
N VAL A 57 5.34 -5.60 10.20
CA VAL A 57 4.36 -6.67 10.09
C VAL A 57 4.99 -7.96 10.59
N GLU A 58 4.25 -8.71 11.41
CA GLU A 58 4.73 -10.00 11.90
C GLU A 58 4.95 -10.98 10.75
N ALA A 59 6.15 -11.51 10.64
CA ALA A 59 6.49 -12.57 9.71
C ALA A 59 5.92 -13.92 10.19
N LEU A 60 5.30 -14.67 9.29
CA LEU A 60 4.79 -16.02 9.55
C LEU A 60 5.64 -17.04 8.78
N PRO A 61 6.68 -17.64 9.38
CA PRO A 61 7.63 -18.51 8.69
C PRO A 61 6.95 -19.57 7.83
N GLY A 62 7.38 -19.71 6.58
CA GLY A 62 6.85 -20.68 5.62
C GLY A 62 5.53 -20.29 4.96
N ARG A 63 4.87 -19.18 5.36
CA ARG A 63 3.63 -18.71 4.72
C ARG A 63 3.94 -17.83 3.52
N GLU A 64 3.14 -18.00 2.47
CA GLU A 64 3.12 -17.08 1.34
C GLU A 64 2.39 -15.78 1.73
N TYR A 65 2.78 -14.68 1.09
CA TYR A 65 2.09 -13.40 1.25
C TYR A 65 1.92 -12.68 -0.07
N VAL A 66 0.99 -11.74 -0.08
CA VAL A 66 0.65 -10.88 -1.21
C VAL A 66 0.74 -9.43 -0.75
N LEU A 67 1.24 -8.57 -1.62
CA LEU A 67 1.24 -7.13 -1.40
C LEU A 67 0.10 -6.50 -2.19
N ARG A 68 -0.80 -5.81 -1.49
CA ARG A 68 -1.90 -5.06 -2.09
C ARG A 68 -1.55 -3.59 -2.12
N LEU A 69 -1.57 -3.01 -3.33
CA LEU A 69 -1.34 -1.59 -3.58
C LEU A 69 -2.65 -0.90 -3.93
N THR A 70 -2.95 0.25 -3.34
CA THR A 70 -4.17 1.02 -3.61
C THR A 70 -3.84 2.42 -4.09
N ASN A 71 -4.48 2.83 -5.20
CA ASN A 71 -4.41 4.17 -5.77
C ASN A 71 -5.67 4.96 -5.41
N PRO A 72 -5.60 6.03 -4.59
CA PRO A 72 -6.75 6.85 -4.21
C PRO A 72 -7.09 7.93 -5.24
N LEU A 73 -6.28 8.10 -6.29
CA LEU A 73 -6.42 9.22 -7.21
C LEU A 73 -7.31 8.91 -8.43
N PRO A 74 -7.96 9.92 -9.04
CA PRO A 74 -8.74 9.77 -10.27
C PRO A 74 -7.88 9.64 -11.53
N ARG A 75 -6.58 9.34 -11.38
CA ARG A 75 -5.60 9.20 -12.47
C ARG A 75 -4.68 8.02 -12.21
N ARG A 76 -3.99 7.57 -13.23
CA ARG A 76 -3.03 6.47 -13.11
C ARG A 76 -1.87 6.82 -12.18
N VAL A 77 -1.35 5.82 -11.54
CA VAL A 77 -0.18 5.91 -10.66
C VAL A 77 0.80 4.82 -11.01
N ALA A 78 2.06 5.17 -11.17
CA ALA A 78 3.14 4.22 -11.31
C ALA A 78 3.77 3.96 -9.94
N VAL A 79 4.06 2.68 -9.62
CA VAL A 79 4.63 2.29 -8.31
C VAL A 79 5.90 1.49 -8.52
N ALA A 80 7.01 1.99 -7.99
CA ALA A 80 8.22 1.21 -7.79
C ALA A 80 8.05 0.43 -6.48
N LEU A 81 7.95 -0.90 -6.59
CA LEU A 81 7.79 -1.81 -5.46
C LEU A 81 9.06 -2.65 -5.32
N ALA A 82 9.66 -2.63 -4.15
CA ALA A 82 10.81 -3.44 -3.79
C ALA A 82 10.51 -4.30 -2.57
N VAL A 83 11.06 -5.51 -2.58
CA VAL A 83 11.08 -6.45 -1.45
C VAL A 83 12.51 -6.90 -1.29
N ASP A 84 13.04 -6.89 -0.07
CA ASP A 84 14.44 -7.20 0.22
C ASP A 84 15.42 -6.30 -0.57
N GLY A 85 15.03 -5.05 -0.86
CA GLY A 85 15.80 -4.12 -1.68
C GLY A 85 15.79 -4.41 -3.18
N LEU A 86 15.10 -5.47 -3.63
CA LEU A 86 15.01 -5.88 -5.03
C LEU A 86 13.67 -5.44 -5.64
N ASN A 87 13.71 -4.76 -6.77
CA ASN A 87 12.49 -4.42 -7.52
C ASN A 87 11.74 -5.69 -7.94
N THR A 88 10.43 -5.71 -7.73
CA THR A 88 9.59 -6.88 -7.95
C THR A 88 9.34 -7.23 -9.43
N LEU A 89 9.72 -6.36 -10.36
CA LEU A 89 9.56 -6.56 -11.82
C LEU A 89 10.81 -7.11 -12.51
N ASP A 90 12.02 -6.89 -11.95
CA ASP A 90 13.26 -7.30 -12.61
C ASP A 90 14.35 -7.80 -11.63
N ALA A 91 14.03 -7.90 -10.34
CA ALA A 91 14.93 -8.33 -9.28
C ALA A 91 16.26 -7.56 -9.23
N ARG A 92 16.23 -6.25 -9.56
CA ARG A 92 17.41 -5.38 -9.54
C ARG A 92 17.32 -4.39 -8.39
N HIS A 93 18.50 -4.06 -7.84
CA HIS A 93 18.64 -2.87 -7.02
C HIS A 93 18.58 -1.62 -7.89
N GLY A 94 18.08 -0.54 -7.31
CA GLY A 94 18.09 0.74 -8.00
C GLY A 94 17.28 1.80 -7.29
N ASP A 95 17.46 3.04 -7.74
CA ASP A 95 16.64 4.16 -7.31
C ASP A 95 15.21 4.00 -7.85
N ALA A 96 14.21 4.30 -7.01
CA ALA A 96 12.80 4.18 -7.35
C ALA A 96 12.39 4.99 -8.60
N ARG A 97 13.09 6.10 -8.92
CA ARG A 97 12.80 6.92 -10.11
C ARG A 97 13.14 6.20 -11.41
N SER A 98 14.27 5.49 -11.44
CA SER A 98 14.75 4.74 -12.59
C SER A 98 14.23 3.31 -12.66
N ALA A 99 13.80 2.73 -11.53
CA ALA A 99 13.29 1.38 -11.43
C ALA A 99 12.03 1.15 -12.29
N ARG A 100 11.81 -0.10 -12.71
CA ARG A 100 10.57 -0.52 -13.37
C ARG A 100 9.38 -0.36 -12.42
N LYS A 101 8.20 -0.07 -12.98
CA LYS A 101 7.03 0.31 -12.18
C LYS A 101 5.79 -0.48 -12.58
N TRP A 102 5.02 -0.86 -11.58
CA TRP A 102 3.63 -1.27 -11.75
C TRP A 102 2.77 -0.05 -12.07
N VAL A 103 1.74 -0.23 -12.89
CA VAL A 103 0.77 0.84 -13.19
C VAL A 103 -0.58 0.48 -12.58
N LEU A 104 -1.03 1.33 -11.67
CA LEU A 104 -2.33 1.23 -11.03
C LEU A 104 -3.35 2.12 -11.76
N PRO A 105 -4.52 1.60 -12.15
CA PRO A 105 -5.58 2.43 -12.73
C PRO A 105 -6.13 3.45 -11.73
N PRO A 106 -6.89 4.45 -12.19
CA PRO A 106 -7.59 5.37 -11.31
C PRO A 106 -8.45 4.61 -10.30
N TYR A 107 -8.36 5.00 -9.01
CA TYR A 107 -9.05 4.37 -7.88
C TYR A 107 -8.87 2.84 -7.79
N GLY A 108 -7.84 2.31 -8.46
CA GLY A 108 -7.60 0.89 -8.58
C GLY A 108 -6.79 0.30 -7.45
N THR A 109 -6.94 -1.01 -7.31
CA THR A 109 -6.16 -1.84 -6.41
C THR A 109 -5.51 -2.96 -7.20
N VAL A 110 -4.24 -3.26 -6.92
CA VAL A 110 -3.46 -4.34 -7.56
C VAL A 110 -2.83 -5.21 -6.49
N GLU A 111 -2.91 -6.52 -6.66
CA GLU A 111 -2.27 -7.50 -5.79
C GLU A 111 -1.06 -8.11 -6.50
N ILE A 112 0.06 -8.13 -5.80
CA ILE A 112 1.36 -8.61 -6.29
C ILE A 112 1.82 -9.74 -5.37
N ALA A 113 1.87 -10.96 -5.92
CA ALA A 113 2.15 -12.17 -5.16
C ALA A 113 3.61 -12.63 -5.24
N GLY A 114 4.48 -11.91 -5.94
CA GLY A 114 5.87 -12.34 -6.11
C GLY A 114 6.68 -11.48 -7.07
N TRP A 115 7.95 -11.84 -7.22
CA TRP A 115 8.83 -11.26 -8.24
C TRP A 115 8.48 -11.77 -9.62
N GLN A 116 8.39 -10.87 -10.58
CA GLN A 116 8.19 -11.22 -11.98
C GLN A 116 9.48 -11.87 -12.53
N VAL A 117 9.41 -13.15 -12.87
CA VAL A 117 10.54 -13.87 -13.47
C VAL A 117 10.48 -13.82 -15.00
N SER A 118 9.25 -13.79 -15.54
CA SER A 118 8.96 -13.61 -16.96
C SER A 118 7.56 -13.00 -17.13
N GLY A 119 7.14 -12.74 -18.35
CA GLY A 119 5.80 -12.21 -18.63
C GLY A 119 4.64 -13.09 -18.12
N ALA A 120 4.88 -14.38 -17.88
CA ALA A 120 3.87 -15.35 -17.47
C ALA A 120 4.17 -16.05 -16.14
N ALA A 121 5.34 -15.84 -15.52
CA ALA A 121 5.76 -16.51 -14.30
C ALA A 121 6.25 -15.55 -13.24
N ALA A 122 5.81 -15.74 -12.02
CA ALA A 122 6.28 -15.02 -10.85
C ALA A 122 6.82 -15.99 -9.79
N ARG A 123 7.88 -15.60 -9.11
CA ARG A 123 8.36 -16.29 -7.91
C ARG A 123 7.63 -15.71 -6.72
N ARG A 124 6.82 -16.53 -6.04
CA ARG A 124 5.98 -16.09 -4.92
C ARG A 124 6.79 -15.52 -3.77
N PHE A 125 6.22 -14.55 -3.09
CA PHE A 125 6.73 -14.07 -1.81
C PHE A 125 6.36 -15.08 -0.73
N TYR A 126 7.31 -15.41 0.13
CA TYR A 126 7.08 -16.20 1.33
C TYR A 126 8.03 -15.77 2.44
N PHE A 127 7.58 -15.89 3.68
CA PHE A 127 8.42 -15.62 4.84
C PHE A 127 9.41 -16.77 5.05
N THR A 128 10.69 -16.44 5.08
CA THR A 128 11.75 -17.42 5.20
C THR A 128 12.90 -16.89 6.04
N SER A 129 13.87 -17.76 6.34
CA SER A 129 15.11 -17.34 6.99
C SER A 129 16.00 -16.56 6.00
N GLU A 130 16.93 -15.76 6.52
CA GLU A 130 17.89 -15.03 5.72
C GLU A 130 18.65 -15.93 4.72
N PRO A 131 19.25 -17.07 5.14
CA PRO A 131 20.00 -17.94 4.20
C PRO A 131 19.15 -18.50 3.06
N ASP A 132 17.84 -18.69 3.30
CA ASP A 132 16.91 -19.26 2.33
C ASP A 132 16.19 -18.21 1.48
N SER A 133 16.45 -16.92 1.76
CA SER A 133 15.78 -15.81 1.07
C SER A 133 16.20 -15.69 -0.40
N TYR A 134 15.35 -15.06 -1.20
CA TYR A 134 15.67 -14.78 -2.60
C TYR A 134 16.82 -13.78 -2.71
N GLY A 135 16.85 -12.79 -1.85
CA GLY A 135 17.95 -11.83 -1.77
C GLY A 135 19.29 -12.50 -1.49
N ALA A 136 19.36 -13.39 -0.50
CA ALA A 136 20.60 -14.11 -0.17
C ALA A 136 21.11 -14.96 -1.35
N ARG A 137 20.22 -15.59 -2.11
CA ARG A 137 20.60 -16.36 -3.32
C ARG A 137 21.18 -15.49 -4.44
N LEU A 138 20.87 -14.21 -4.45
CA LEU A 138 21.43 -13.22 -5.37
C LEU A 138 22.65 -12.50 -4.79
N GLY A 139 23.06 -12.81 -3.56
CA GLY A 139 24.15 -12.13 -2.86
C GLY A 139 23.76 -10.77 -2.25
N GLU A 140 22.45 -10.50 -2.10
CA GLU A 140 21.91 -9.22 -1.70
C GLU A 140 21.19 -9.35 -0.34
N THR A 141 21.91 -9.01 0.73
CA THR A 141 21.40 -9.21 2.10
C THR A 141 21.21 -7.92 2.90
N ALA A 142 21.57 -6.76 2.33
CA ALA A 142 21.57 -5.49 3.07
C ALA A 142 20.17 -5.01 3.50
N ASN A 143 19.12 -5.37 2.76
CA ASN A 143 17.74 -4.89 2.97
C ASN A 143 16.73 -6.02 3.18
N LEU A 144 17.16 -7.15 3.70
CA LEU A 144 16.25 -8.28 3.93
C LEU A 144 15.15 -7.91 4.91
N GLY A 145 13.92 -8.34 4.60
CA GLY A 145 12.72 -8.04 5.38
C GLY A 145 12.18 -6.62 5.20
N VAL A 146 12.75 -5.82 4.28
CA VAL A 146 12.25 -4.48 3.97
C VAL A 146 11.33 -4.54 2.75
N ILE A 147 10.12 -3.97 2.87
CA ILE A 147 9.17 -3.77 1.78
C ILE A 147 9.04 -2.26 1.57
N GLU A 148 9.27 -1.80 0.35
CA GLU A 148 9.22 -0.39 -0.01
C GLU A 148 8.35 -0.18 -1.25
N ALA A 149 7.45 0.82 -1.19
CA ALA A 149 6.62 1.24 -2.32
C ALA A 149 6.71 2.76 -2.51
N VAL A 150 7.18 3.18 -3.68
CA VAL A 150 7.24 4.61 -4.04
C VAL A 150 6.25 4.89 -5.15
N PHE A 151 5.30 5.79 -4.88
CA PHE A 151 4.20 6.12 -5.77
C PHE A 151 4.49 7.39 -6.57
N PHE A 152 4.25 7.32 -7.88
CA PHE A 152 4.43 8.42 -8.84
C PHE A 152 3.09 8.66 -9.54
N ALA A 153 2.42 9.75 -9.18
CA ALA A 153 1.17 10.13 -9.85
C ALA A 153 1.45 10.57 -11.29
N GLU A 154 0.56 10.20 -12.22
CA GLU A 154 0.56 10.73 -13.58
C GLU A 154 0.43 12.26 -13.54
N ARG A 155 1.23 12.96 -14.35
CA ARG A 155 1.15 14.42 -14.44
C ARG A 155 -0.21 14.81 -15.02
N GLU A 156 -0.84 15.78 -14.40
CA GLU A 156 -2.03 16.39 -14.97
C GLU A 156 -1.66 17.13 -16.26
N PRO A 157 -2.39 16.94 -17.37
CA PRO A 157 -2.16 17.74 -18.58
C PRO A 157 -2.29 19.24 -18.22
N GLU A 158 -1.31 20.03 -18.61
CA GLU A 158 -1.46 21.47 -18.48
C GLU A 158 -2.64 21.91 -19.36
N PRO A 159 -3.56 22.73 -18.83
CA PRO A 159 -4.63 23.26 -19.65
C PRO A 159 -4.00 24.01 -20.85
N PRO A 160 -4.57 23.90 -22.05
CA PRO A 160 -4.05 24.61 -23.21
C PRO A 160 -4.00 26.10 -22.89
N VAL A 161 -2.82 26.69 -23.07
CA VAL A 161 -2.65 28.14 -22.92
C VAL A 161 -3.55 28.77 -23.97
N ALA A 162 -4.59 29.46 -23.54
CA ALA A 162 -5.42 30.26 -24.44
C ALA A 162 -4.52 31.35 -25.04
N VAL A 163 -4.12 31.15 -26.30
CA VAL A 163 -3.47 32.23 -27.06
C VAL A 163 -4.56 33.27 -27.27
N LEU A 164 -4.52 34.33 -26.48
CA LEU A 164 -5.33 35.51 -26.75
C LEU A 164 -4.80 36.13 -28.04
N ASP A 165 -5.34 35.72 -29.19
CA ASP A 165 -5.21 36.43 -30.47
C ASP A 165 -5.91 37.78 -30.34
N GLY A 166 -5.22 38.76 -29.81
CA GLY A 166 -5.67 40.11 -29.56
C GLY A 166 -4.52 41.10 -29.70
N ALA A 167 -3.76 41.00 -30.79
CA ALA A 167 -2.97 42.15 -31.20
C ALA A 167 -3.95 43.20 -31.78
N PRO A 168 -4.09 44.41 -31.18
CA PRO A 168 -4.91 45.45 -31.77
C PRO A 168 -4.30 45.84 -33.12
N ALA A 169 -5.11 45.76 -34.18
CA ALA A 169 -4.74 46.19 -35.51
C ALA A 169 -4.25 47.64 -35.40
N ARG A 170 -2.97 47.84 -35.70
CA ARG A 170 -2.34 49.16 -35.78
C ARG A 170 -3.04 49.94 -36.89
N ARG A 171 -3.91 50.88 -36.54
CA ARG A 171 -4.54 51.81 -37.49
C ARG A 171 -3.40 52.59 -38.18
N GLN A 172 -3.17 52.27 -39.46
CA GLN A 172 -2.37 53.11 -40.33
C GLN A 172 -3.14 54.40 -40.53
N SER A 173 -2.65 55.51 -39.95
CA SER A 173 -3.10 56.83 -40.22
C SER A 173 -2.79 57.18 -41.67
N ALA A 174 -3.84 57.26 -42.50
CA ALA A 174 -3.73 57.80 -43.86
C ALA A 174 -3.21 59.24 -43.80
N ARG A 175 -2.05 59.46 -44.38
CA ARG A 175 -1.44 60.79 -44.56
C ARG A 175 -2.17 61.44 -45.75
N ALA A 176 -2.88 62.55 -45.48
CA ALA A 176 -3.51 63.35 -46.52
C ALA A 176 -2.43 64.00 -47.41
N PRO A 177 -2.68 64.12 -48.74
CA PRO A 177 -1.78 64.84 -49.61
C PRO A 177 -1.97 66.39 -49.41
N ALA A 178 -0.85 67.10 -49.30
CA ALA A 178 -0.86 68.55 -49.31
C ALA A 178 -1.01 69.08 -50.75
N ALA A 179 -1.88 70.06 -50.92
CA ALA A 179 -2.02 70.87 -52.12
C ALA A 179 -0.97 71.99 -52.16
#